data_3aa48c24be5646ba9048b686c1d6d753
#
_entry.id   3aa48c24be5646ba9048b686c1d6d753
#
_cell.length_a   1.000
_cell.length_b   1.000
_cell.length_c   1.000
_cell.angle_alpha   90.00
_cell.angle_beta   90.00
_cell.angle_gamma   90.00
#
_symmetry.space_group_name_H-M   'P 1'
#
loop_
_entity.id
_entity.type
_entity.pdbx_description
1 polymer ?
#
loop_
_entity_poly.entity_id
_entity_poly.type
_entity_poly.pdbx_seq_one_letter_code
_entity_poly.pdbx_strand_id
1 'polypeptide(L)'
;MKKLYLFLTLYFLSISTSYSLIEVDITRGNLDPLPIAVSPLHVDVKSEKFEGLKVKDLGSNISSIIEKNFKNTGLFNPLKKEAFVQKPDIAHLKPRFEDWRLIKAQALVTGKLLIKDQKLKVEFRLWDLTAAKEMTALAFTTSPSNWRRVAHIISDKIYERLTGENGYFDTRIIYVAESGPKNERIKKLAIMDQDGANT
;
A
#
# COMPACT_ATOMS: atom_id res chain seq x y z
N MET A 1 27.17 43.45 -26.01
CA MET A 1 26.94 42.07 -26.47
C MET A 1 27.30 41.03 -25.38
N LYS A 2 28.48 41.01 -24.76
CA LYS A 2 28.86 40.04 -23.74
C LYS A 2 27.90 39.96 -22.52
N LYS A 3 27.36 41.09 -22.04
CA LYS A 3 26.41 41.13 -20.92
C LYS A 3 25.03 40.56 -21.29
N LEU A 4 24.62 40.66 -22.57
CA LEU A 4 23.37 40.07 -23.05
C LEU A 4 23.46 38.54 -23.13
N TYR A 5 24.60 38.01 -23.57
CA TYR A 5 24.82 36.56 -23.58
C TYR A 5 24.89 35.97 -22.15
N LEU A 6 25.46 36.68 -21.20
CA LEU A 6 25.48 36.25 -19.79
C LEU A 6 24.07 36.20 -19.19
N PHE A 7 23.22 37.17 -19.53
CA PHE A 7 21.81 37.16 -19.06
C PHE A 7 20.98 36.05 -19.71
N LEU A 8 21.23 35.76 -20.99
CA LEU A 8 20.56 34.68 -21.71
C LEU A 8 20.97 33.31 -21.20
N THR A 9 22.25 33.10 -20.88
CA THR A 9 22.72 31.83 -20.27
C THR A 9 22.20 31.64 -18.85
N LEU A 10 22.10 32.71 -18.05
CA LEU A 10 21.52 32.63 -16.71
C LEU A 10 20.02 32.31 -16.73
N TYR A 11 19.28 32.81 -17.71
CA TYR A 11 17.85 32.52 -17.91
C TYR A 11 17.61 31.07 -18.31
N PHE A 12 18.45 30.45 -19.14
CA PHE A 12 18.35 29.04 -19.52
C PHE A 12 18.73 28.06 -18.39
N LEU A 13 19.56 28.49 -17.43
CA LEU A 13 19.89 27.64 -16.25
C LEU A 13 18.76 27.58 -15.21
N SER A 14 17.74 28.43 -15.30
CA SER A 14 16.62 28.49 -14.34
C SER A 14 15.43 27.57 -14.70
N ILE A 15 15.50 26.80 -15.79
CA ILE A 15 14.42 25.86 -16.16
C ILE A 15 14.52 24.62 -15.26
N SER A 16 13.91 24.71 -14.07
CA SER A 16 13.71 23.56 -13.22
C SER A 16 12.63 22.67 -13.84
N THR A 17 12.98 21.44 -14.21
CA THR A 17 11.98 20.42 -14.60
C THR A 17 11.18 20.05 -13.35
N SER A 18 9.96 20.56 -13.25
CA SER A 18 9.00 20.13 -12.23
C SER A 18 8.45 18.76 -12.64
N TYR A 19 8.83 17.72 -11.94
CA TYR A 19 8.16 16.42 -12.05
C TYR A 19 6.92 16.45 -11.17
N SER A 20 5.74 16.38 -11.79
CA SER A 20 4.50 16.13 -11.05
C SER A 20 4.52 14.72 -10.51
N LEU A 21 4.35 14.56 -9.20
CA LEU A 21 4.15 13.25 -8.57
C LEU A 21 2.75 12.72 -8.95
N ILE A 22 2.62 11.40 -8.96
CA ILE A 22 1.31 10.75 -9.19
C ILE A 22 0.35 11.17 -8.09
N GLU A 23 -0.82 11.65 -8.50
CA GLU A 23 -1.95 12.01 -7.65
C GLU A 23 -3.24 11.51 -8.30
N VAL A 24 -4.13 10.92 -7.50
CA VAL A 24 -5.44 10.46 -7.97
C VAL A 24 -6.47 11.55 -7.70
N ASP A 25 -7.00 12.16 -8.77
CA ASP A 25 -8.05 13.15 -8.66
C ASP A 25 -9.41 12.45 -8.45
N ILE A 26 -9.94 12.52 -7.25
CA ILE A 26 -11.22 11.90 -6.85
C ILE A 26 -12.45 12.76 -7.19
N THR A 27 -12.26 13.96 -7.73
CA THR A 27 -13.37 14.91 -7.99
C THR A 27 -14.02 14.70 -9.35
N ARG A 28 -13.40 13.96 -10.27
CA ARG A 28 -13.91 13.70 -11.61
C ARG A 28 -14.77 12.46 -11.67
N GLY A 29 -15.97 12.57 -12.23
CA GLY A 29 -16.98 11.50 -12.26
C GLY A 29 -16.67 10.30 -13.17
N ASN A 30 -15.56 10.30 -13.92
CA ASN A 30 -15.11 9.17 -14.75
C ASN A 30 -13.61 9.03 -14.59
N LEU A 31 -13.18 8.17 -13.67
CA LEU A 31 -11.77 7.93 -13.36
C LEU A 31 -11.34 6.59 -13.96
N ASP A 32 -10.28 6.62 -14.74
CA ASP A 32 -9.52 5.39 -15.02
C ASP A 32 -8.77 5.01 -13.74
N PRO A 33 -9.07 3.85 -13.11
CA PRO A 33 -8.43 3.47 -11.85
C PRO A 33 -6.92 3.37 -12.01
N LEU A 34 -6.16 3.96 -11.07
CA LEU A 34 -4.70 3.97 -11.08
C LEU A 34 -4.12 2.56 -11.04
N PRO A 35 -3.37 2.10 -12.06
CA PRO A 35 -2.71 0.79 -12.04
C PRO A 35 -1.62 0.77 -10.96
N ILE A 36 -1.84 -0.03 -9.91
CA ILE A 36 -0.92 -0.17 -8.78
C ILE A 36 -0.45 -1.61 -8.64
N ALA A 37 0.86 -1.80 -8.50
CA ALA A 37 1.45 -3.09 -8.17
C ALA A 37 1.70 -3.16 -6.67
N VAL A 38 1.18 -4.19 -6.00
CA VAL A 38 1.45 -4.46 -4.58
C VAL A 38 2.27 -5.73 -4.49
N SER A 39 3.60 -5.58 -4.40
CA SER A 39 4.49 -6.73 -4.26
C SER A 39 4.25 -7.42 -2.91
N PRO A 40 4.26 -8.76 -2.83
CA PRO A 40 4.35 -9.43 -1.55
C PRO A 40 5.50 -8.85 -0.72
N LEU A 41 5.29 -8.62 0.57
CA LEU A 41 6.36 -8.13 1.43
C LEU A 41 7.40 -9.23 1.64
N HIS A 42 8.67 -8.87 1.55
CA HIS A 42 9.76 -9.80 1.84
C HIS A 42 9.76 -10.18 3.33
N VAL A 43 9.75 -11.47 3.62
CA VAL A 43 9.90 -11.97 4.99
C VAL A 43 11.38 -12.17 5.28
N ASP A 44 11.94 -11.41 6.23
CA ASP A 44 13.35 -11.53 6.59
C ASP A 44 13.65 -12.95 7.10
N VAL A 45 14.73 -13.55 6.63
CA VAL A 45 15.18 -14.90 7.01
C VAL A 45 15.48 -15.04 8.52
N LYS A 46 15.72 -13.93 9.21
CA LYS A 46 15.91 -13.86 10.66
C LYS A 46 14.61 -13.82 11.44
N SER A 47 13.44 -13.88 10.76
CA SER A 47 12.14 -13.87 11.44
C SER A 47 11.95 -15.12 12.31
N GLU A 48 11.60 -14.89 13.56
CA GLU A 48 11.28 -15.93 14.52
C GLU A 48 9.90 -16.52 14.22
N LYS A 49 9.69 -17.77 14.67
CA LYS A 49 8.36 -18.37 14.64
C LYS A 49 7.47 -17.67 15.65
N PHE A 50 6.18 -17.55 15.33
CA PHE A 50 5.17 -17.04 16.24
C PHE A 50 3.97 -18.01 16.24
N GLU A 51 3.51 -18.40 17.41
CA GLU A 51 2.42 -19.35 17.55
C GLU A 51 1.14 -18.83 16.85
N GLY A 52 0.46 -19.71 16.13
CA GLY A 52 -0.75 -19.39 15.38
C GLY A 52 -0.50 -18.63 14.05
N LEU A 53 0.75 -18.28 13.69
CA LEU A 53 1.06 -17.63 12.44
C LEU A 53 1.98 -18.43 11.52
N LYS A 54 1.59 -18.54 10.26
CA LYS A 54 2.48 -19.00 9.18
C LYS A 54 3.35 -17.84 8.69
N VAL A 55 4.45 -17.57 9.41
CA VAL A 55 5.31 -16.40 9.19
C VAL A 55 5.77 -16.27 7.75
N LYS A 56 6.09 -17.38 7.07
CA LYS A 56 6.50 -17.37 5.65
C LYS A 56 5.43 -16.80 4.69
N ASP A 57 4.16 -16.92 5.04
CA ASP A 57 3.04 -16.47 4.20
C ASP A 57 2.61 -15.04 4.57
N LEU A 58 3.15 -14.49 5.66
CA LEU A 58 2.69 -13.22 6.23
C LEU A 58 2.87 -12.03 5.26
N GLY A 59 3.97 -12.01 4.52
CA GLY A 59 4.23 -10.98 3.51
C GLY A 59 3.18 -10.98 2.40
N SER A 60 2.79 -12.16 1.91
CA SER A 60 1.73 -12.31 0.91
C SER A 60 0.35 -11.98 1.48
N ASN A 61 0.10 -12.35 2.74
CA ASN A 61 -1.18 -12.07 3.40
C ASN A 61 -1.40 -10.56 3.60
N ILE A 62 -0.37 -9.84 4.05
CA ILE A 62 -0.42 -8.38 4.21
C ILE A 62 -0.68 -7.71 2.85
N SER A 63 0.08 -8.06 1.81
CA SER A 63 -0.11 -7.47 0.47
C SER A 63 -1.49 -7.77 -0.11
N SER A 64 -2.06 -8.95 0.14
CA SER A 64 -3.41 -9.31 -0.33
C SER A 64 -4.51 -8.48 0.33
N ILE A 65 -4.36 -8.11 1.61
CA ILE A 65 -5.30 -7.18 2.27
C ILE A 65 -5.19 -5.79 1.64
N ILE A 66 -3.97 -5.29 1.42
CA ILE A 66 -3.75 -3.99 0.78
C ILE A 66 -4.37 -3.95 -0.62
N GLU A 67 -4.16 -5.00 -1.44
CA GLU A 67 -4.79 -5.13 -2.76
C GLU A 67 -6.32 -5.11 -2.68
N LYS A 68 -6.92 -5.86 -1.74
CA LYS A 68 -8.37 -5.91 -1.53
C LYS A 68 -8.92 -4.54 -1.13
N ASN A 69 -8.23 -3.86 -0.20
CA ASN A 69 -8.60 -2.51 0.22
C ASN A 69 -8.63 -1.55 -0.98
N PHE A 70 -7.58 -1.52 -1.79
CA PHE A 70 -7.49 -0.64 -2.96
C PHE A 70 -8.53 -0.98 -4.02
N LYS A 71 -8.72 -2.27 -4.32
CA LYS A 71 -9.73 -2.70 -5.28
C LYS A 71 -11.14 -2.22 -4.90
N ASN A 72 -11.45 -2.28 -3.60
CA ASN A 72 -12.79 -1.91 -3.09
C ASN A 72 -13.08 -0.40 -3.19
N THR A 73 -12.06 0.46 -3.32
CA THR A 73 -12.27 1.90 -3.51
C THR A 73 -12.75 2.27 -4.90
N GLY A 74 -12.47 1.43 -5.91
CA GLY A 74 -12.69 1.77 -7.31
C GLY A 74 -11.69 2.80 -7.89
N LEU A 75 -10.83 3.41 -7.07
CA LEU A 75 -9.82 4.41 -7.49
C LEU A 75 -8.52 3.77 -7.97
N PHE A 76 -8.28 2.51 -7.58
CA PHE A 76 -7.07 1.78 -7.91
C PHE A 76 -7.39 0.48 -8.64
N ASN A 77 -6.50 0.10 -9.54
CA ASN A 77 -6.53 -1.18 -10.24
C ASN A 77 -5.29 -2.01 -9.85
N PRO A 78 -5.38 -2.84 -8.77
CA PRO A 78 -4.27 -3.71 -8.39
C PRO A 78 -3.94 -4.70 -9.49
N LEU A 79 -2.67 -4.73 -9.90
CA LEU A 79 -2.19 -5.62 -10.94
C LEU A 79 -2.01 -7.04 -10.42
N LYS A 80 -2.22 -8.03 -11.28
CA LYS A 80 -2.08 -9.45 -10.95
C LYS A 80 -0.63 -9.80 -10.64
N LYS A 81 -0.39 -10.55 -9.57
CA LYS A 81 0.95 -10.96 -9.11
C LYS A 81 1.71 -11.83 -10.11
N GLU A 82 0.99 -12.57 -10.95
CA GLU A 82 1.55 -13.40 -12.00
C GLU A 82 2.28 -12.60 -13.08
N ALA A 83 1.98 -11.31 -13.20
CA ALA A 83 2.67 -10.40 -14.12
C ALA A 83 3.99 -9.85 -13.55
N PHE A 84 4.28 -10.05 -12.27
CA PHE A 84 5.45 -9.48 -11.62
C PHE A 84 6.73 -10.22 -12.00
N VAL A 85 7.65 -9.51 -12.66
CA VAL A 85 8.94 -10.04 -13.07
C VAL A 85 9.94 -10.06 -11.92
N GLN A 86 9.90 -9.02 -11.08
CA GLN A 86 10.85 -8.86 -9.99
C GLN A 86 10.32 -9.51 -8.69
N LYS A 87 11.14 -10.38 -8.10
CA LYS A 87 10.78 -11.07 -6.84
C LYS A 87 10.84 -10.12 -5.62
N PRO A 88 10.06 -10.40 -4.56
CA PRO A 88 9.98 -9.55 -3.35
C PRO A 88 11.31 -9.34 -2.62
N ASP A 89 12.18 -10.36 -2.61
CA ASP A 89 13.51 -10.33 -1.98
C ASP A 89 14.47 -9.31 -2.62
N ILE A 90 14.21 -8.92 -3.85
CA ILE A 90 14.97 -7.90 -4.59
C ILE A 90 14.21 -6.58 -4.62
N ALA A 91 12.90 -6.62 -4.90
CA ALA A 91 12.07 -5.43 -5.06
C ALA A 91 12.04 -4.53 -3.81
N HIS A 92 12.14 -5.11 -2.60
CA HIS A 92 12.12 -4.33 -1.36
C HIS A 92 13.39 -3.48 -1.13
N LEU A 93 14.50 -3.83 -1.76
CA LEU A 93 15.75 -3.06 -1.68
C LEU A 93 15.69 -1.82 -2.58
N LYS A 94 15.64 -2.05 -3.89
CA LYS A 94 15.46 -1.03 -4.92
C LYS A 94 14.77 -1.67 -6.12
N PRO A 95 13.56 -1.21 -6.51
CA PRO A 95 12.88 -1.76 -7.66
C PRO A 95 13.60 -1.39 -8.96
N ARG A 96 13.59 -2.32 -9.91
CA ARG A 96 13.95 -2.01 -11.29
C ARG A 96 12.72 -1.43 -11.97
N PHE A 97 12.64 -0.12 -12.06
CA PHE A 97 11.45 0.61 -12.51
C PHE A 97 10.96 0.18 -13.90
N GLU A 98 11.88 -0.17 -14.80
CA GLU A 98 11.54 -0.61 -16.16
C GLU A 98 10.69 -1.89 -16.15
N ASP A 99 11.01 -2.88 -15.32
CA ASP A 99 10.27 -4.13 -15.22
C ASP A 99 8.80 -3.89 -14.84
N TRP A 100 8.55 -2.91 -13.96
CA TRP A 100 7.22 -2.55 -13.51
C TRP A 100 6.45 -1.69 -14.51
N ARG A 101 7.15 -0.85 -15.28
CA ARG A 101 6.55 -0.07 -16.37
C ARG A 101 6.10 -0.97 -17.53
N LEU A 102 6.81 -2.05 -17.84
CA LEU A 102 6.42 -3.02 -18.86
C LEU A 102 5.03 -3.61 -18.61
N ILE A 103 4.65 -3.81 -17.36
CA ILE A 103 3.32 -4.28 -16.96
C ILE A 103 2.32 -3.14 -16.75
N LYS A 104 2.67 -1.92 -17.17
CA LYS A 104 1.84 -0.69 -17.09
C LYS A 104 1.49 -0.28 -15.66
N ALA A 105 2.27 -0.67 -14.67
CA ALA A 105 2.13 -0.13 -13.32
C ALA A 105 2.56 1.35 -13.29
N GLN A 106 1.80 2.18 -12.58
CA GLN A 106 2.12 3.58 -12.33
C GLN A 106 2.65 3.78 -10.91
N ALA A 107 2.11 3.05 -9.95
CA ALA A 107 2.58 3.02 -8.58
C ALA A 107 2.98 1.60 -8.18
N LEU A 108 3.96 1.50 -7.26
CA LEU A 108 4.44 0.22 -6.74
C LEU A 108 4.58 0.30 -5.22
N VAL A 109 4.02 -0.69 -4.53
CA VAL A 109 4.23 -0.92 -3.10
C VAL A 109 5.20 -2.07 -2.92
N THR A 110 6.29 -1.83 -2.19
CA THR A 110 7.26 -2.84 -1.78
C THR A 110 7.46 -2.77 -0.28
N GLY A 111 8.07 -3.80 0.31
CA GLY A 111 8.39 -3.76 1.71
C GLY A 111 9.00 -5.06 2.22
N LYS A 112 9.30 -5.06 3.51
CA LYS A 112 9.79 -6.23 4.24
C LYS A 112 9.21 -6.30 5.62
N LEU A 113 9.26 -7.49 6.21
CA LEU A 113 8.86 -7.70 7.59
C LEU A 113 9.88 -8.58 8.33
N LEU A 114 9.94 -8.38 9.63
CA LEU A 114 10.77 -9.14 10.56
C LEU A 114 9.97 -9.39 11.85
N ILE A 115 9.96 -10.63 12.33
CA ILE A 115 9.49 -10.96 13.68
C ILE A 115 10.72 -11.25 14.54
N LYS A 116 10.88 -10.46 15.60
CA LYS A 116 11.95 -10.62 16.58
C LYS A 116 11.49 -10.12 17.95
N ASP A 117 11.91 -10.80 19.02
CA ASP A 117 11.57 -10.45 20.40
C ASP A 117 10.05 -10.26 20.60
N GLN A 118 9.23 -11.16 20.06
CA GLN A 118 7.75 -11.12 20.10
C GLN A 118 7.16 -9.84 19.46
N LYS A 119 7.91 -9.16 18.58
CA LYS A 119 7.47 -7.97 17.86
C LYS A 119 7.53 -8.19 16.36
N LEU A 120 6.50 -7.75 15.66
CA LEU A 120 6.44 -7.66 14.22
C LEU A 120 6.84 -6.25 13.81
N LYS A 121 7.93 -6.12 13.04
CA LYS A 121 8.31 -4.89 12.36
C LYS A 121 7.98 -5.03 10.88
N VAL A 122 7.20 -4.09 10.34
CA VAL A 122 6.86 -4.02 8.92
C VAL A 122 7.35 -2.69 8.37
N GLU A 123 8.14 -2.75 7.33
CA GLU A 123 8.61 -1.58 6.58
C GLU A 123 7.98 -1.64 5.19
N PHE A 124 7.40 -0.52 4.71
CA PHE A 124 6.91 -0.42 3.35
C PHE A 124 7.42 0.84 2.66
N ARG A 125 7.42 0.81 1.34
CA ARG A 125 7.71 1.93 0.47
C ARG A 125 6.70 2.00 -0.66
N LEU A 126 6.29 3.21 -0.96
CA LEU A 126 5.50 3.55 -2.14
C LEU A 126 6.38 4.25 -3.15
N TRP A 127 6.35 3.80 -4.39
CA TRP A 127 7.15 4.32 -5.49
C TRP A 127 6.25 4.89 -6.59
N ASP A 128 6.61 6.05 -7.10
CA ASP A 128 6.15 6.57 -8.38
C ASP A 128 7.02 5.95 -9.48
N LEU A 129 6.43 5.11 -10.32
CA LEU A 129 7.15 4.41 -11.39
C LEU A 129 7.42 5.32 -12.60
N THR A 130 6.60 6.36 -12.79
CA THR A 130 6.79 7.33 -13.87
C THR A 130 7.97 8.24 -13.56
N ALA A 131 8.00 8.82 -12.37
CA ALA A 131 9.09 9.67 -11.90
C ALA A 131 10.32 8.89 -11.42
N ALA A 132 10.23 7.54 -11.30
CA ALA A 132 11.26 6.66 -10.72
C ALA A 132 11.73 7.11 -9.33
N LYS A 133 10.78 7.51 -8.47
CA LYS A 133 11.03 8.15 -7.18
C LYS A 133 10.23 7.51 -6.05
N GLU A 134 10.85 7.44 -4.86
CA GLU A 134 10.14 7.08 -3.64
C GLU A 134 9.22 8.23 -3.22
N MET A 135 7.95 7.90 -2.98
CA MET A 135 6.93 8.84 -2.53
C MET A 135 6.78 8.84 -1.00
N THR A 136 6.90 7.66 -0.40
CA THR A 136 6.72 7.46 1.04
C THR A 136 7.44 6.19 1.48
N ALA A 137 8.10 6.24 2.65
CA ALA A 137 8.68 5.10 3.34
C ALA A 137 8.34 5.19 4.83
N LEU A 138 7.69 4.17 5.37
CA LEU A 138 7.31 4.10 6.78
C LEU A 138 7.57 2.71 7.36
N ALA A 139 7.72 2.66 8.69
CA ALA A 139 7.89 1.43 9.44
C ALA A 139 6.93 1.40 10.64
N PHE A 140 6.34 0.24 10.89
CA PHE A 140 5.45 -0.02 12.02
C PHE A 140 5.99 -1.16 12.87
N THR A 141 5.87 -1.04 14.18
CA THR A 141 6.22 -2.11 15.12
C THR A 141 5.03 -2.39 16.04
N THR A 142 4.63 -3.66 16.12
CA THR A 142 3.48 -4.10 16.89
C THR A 142 3.61 -5.56 17.33
N SER A 143 2.61 -6.11 18.03
CA SER A 143 2.49 -7.54 18.22
C SER A 143 2.23 -8.25 16.89
N PRO A 144 2.80 -9.45 16.65
CA PRO A 144 2.54 -10.23 15.44
C PRO A 144 1.06 -10.56 15.22
N SER A 145 0.26 -10.67 16.27
CA SER A 145 -1.21 -10.87 16.18
C SER A 145 -1.94 -9.73 15.48
N ASN A 146 -1.37 -8.51 15.47
CA ASN A 146 -1.97 -7.32 14.86
C ASN A 146 -1.59 -7.13 13.38
N TRP A 147 -1.05 -8.15 12.71
CA TRP A 147 -0.56 -8.05 11.33
C TRP A 147 -1.63 -7.56 10.33
N ARG A 148 -2.90 -7.93 10.53
CA ARG A 148 -4.01 -7.46 9.68
C ARG A 148 -4.20 -5.96 9.80
N ARG A 149 -4.22 -5.46 11.04
CA ARG A 149 -4.34 -4.03 11.31
C ARG A 149 -3.20 -3.23 10.66
N VAL A 150 -1.97 -3.76 10.68
CA VAL A 150 -0.84 -3.11 9.98
C VAL A 150 -1.11 -3.00 8.48
N ALA A 151 -1.70 -4.01 7.85
CA ALA A 151 -2.07 -3.93 6.43
C ALA A 151 -3.09 -2.81 6.16
N HIS A 152 -4.09 -2.63 7.03
CA HIS A 152 -5.05 -1.53 6.91
C HIS A 152 -4.40 -0.16 7.13
N ILE A 153 -3.53 0.00 8.13
CA ILE A 153 -2.78 1.25 8.36
C ILE A 153 -1.88 1.59 7.16
N ILE A 154 -1.21 0.59 6.56
CA ILE A 154 -0.43 0.80 5.33
C ILE A 154 -1.33 1.28 4.20
N SER A 155 -2.50 0.66 4.03
CA SER A 155 -3.47 1.09 3.01
C SER A 155 -3.91 2.53 3.22
N ASP A 156 -4.18 2.95 4.48
CA ASP A 156 -4.54 4.33 4.82
C ASP A 156 -3.43 5.31 4.41
N LYS A 157 -2.17 4.99 4.74
CA LYS A 157 -1.03 5.87 4.42
C LYS A 157 -0.75 5.98 2.93
N ILE A 158 -0.97 4.92 2.18
CA ILE A 158 -0.83 4.94 0.72
C ILE A 158 -1.99 5.70 0.09
N TYR A 159 -3.22 5.46 0.57
CA TYR A 159 -4.42 6.17 0.11
C TYR A 159 -4.28 7.68 0.31
N GLU A 160 -3.94 8.10 1.54
CA GLU A 160 -3.70 9.50 1.89
C GLU A 160 -2.62 10.14 0.98
N ARG A 161 -1.52 9.41 0.72
CA ARG A 161 -0.42 9.91 -0.10
C ARG A 161 -0.79 10.08 -1.58
N LEU A 162 -1.69 9.22 -2.11
CA LEU A 162 -2.07 9.22 -3.51
C LEU A 162 -3.30 10.08 -3.81
N THR A 163 -4.20 10.28 -2.84
CA THR A 163 -5.47 11.01 -3.03
C THR A 163 -5.54 12.34 -2.30
N GLY A 164 -4.66 12.57 -1.33
CA GLY A 164 -4.73 13.72 -0.43
C GLY A 164 -5.79 13.61 0.66
N GLU A 165 -6.63 12.56 0.64
CA GLU A 165 -7.72 12.34 1.58
C GLU A 165 -7.34 11.34 2.67
N ASN A 166 -7.93 11.45 3.84
CA ASN A 166 -7.68 10.51 4.93
C ASN A 166 -8.13 9.09 4.56
N GLY A 167 -7.28 8.10 4.86
CA GLY A 167 -7.64 6.69 4.74
C GLY A 167 -8.69 6.28 5.76
N TYR A 168 -9.43 5.20 5.48
CA TYR A 168 -10.52 4.68 6.31
C TYR A 168 -10.47 3.17 6.51
N PHE A 169 -9.38 2.51 6.11
CA PHE A 169 -9.27 1.04 6.16
C PHE A 169 -9.01 0.51 7.57
N ASP A 170 -8.30 1.27 8.46
CA ASP A 170 -8.14 0.92 9.88
C ASP A 170 -9.37 1.37 10.69
N THR A 171 -10.56 0.99 10.24
CA THR A 171 -11.84 1.25 10.92
C THR A 171 -12.56 -0.03 11.26
N ARG A 172 -13.55 0.05 12.14
CA ARG A 172 -14.39 -1.08 12.57
C ARG A 172 -15.85 -0.79 12.36
N ILE A 173 -16.59 -1.83 12.01
CA ILE A 173 -18.04 -1.79 11.83
C ILE A 173 -18.69 -2.40 13.06
N ILE A 174 -19.58 -1.66 13.70
CA ILE A 174 -20.44 -2.15 14.77
C ILE A 174 -21.79 -2.47 14.16
N TYR A 175 -22.30 -3.66 14.43
CA TYR A 175 -23.59 -4.12 13.90
C TYR A 175 -24.37 -4.98 14.88
N VAL A 176 -25.67 -5.15 14.64
CA VAL A 176 -26.53 -6.04 15.41
C VAL A 176 -26.63 -7.37 14.66
N ALA A 177 -26.03 -8.42 15.23
CA ALA A 177 -26.18 -9.79 14.75
C ALA A 177 -27.50 -10.38 15.29
N GLU A 178 -28.33 -10.93 14.41
CA GLU A 178 -29.58 -11.60 14.78
C GLU A 178 -29.48 -13.08 14.49
N SER A 179 -29.96 -13.92 15.44
CA SER A 179 -30.02 -15.35 15.31
C SER A 179 -31.31 -15.91 15.94
N GLY A 180 -31.64 -17.17 15.64
CA GLY A 180 -32.85 -17.84 16.14
C GLY A 180 -34.09 -17.69 15.28
N PRO A 181 -35.21 -18.36 15.61
CA PRO A 181 -36.45 -18.34 14.89
C PRO A 181 -37.10 -16.93 14.94
N LYS A 182 -38.01 -16.66 13.98
CA LYS A 182 -38.59 -15.31 13.79
C LYS A 182 -39.29 -14.76 15.04
N ASN A 183 -39.88 -15.61 15.86
CA ASN A 183 -40.60 -15.27 17.09
C ASN A 183 -39.74 -15.23 18.34
N GLU A 184 -38.46 -15.69 18.27
CA GLU A 184 -37.53 -15.74 19.41
C GLU A 184 -36.12 -15.31 18.95
N ARG A 185 -36.02 -14.15 18.34
CA ARG A 185 -34.76 -13.63 17.85
C ARG A 185 -33.84 -13.14 18.96
N ILE A 186 -32.64 -13.70 18.99
CA ILE A 186 -31.57 -13.21 19.84
C ILE A 186 -30.79 -12.15 19.08
N LYS A 187 -30.67 -10.96 19.65
CA LYS A 187 -29.89 -9.84 19.11
C LYS A 187 -28.63 -9.67 19.91
N LYS A 188 -27.48 -9.59 19.25
CA LYS A 188 -26.19 -9.34 19.87
C LYS A 188 -25.49 -8.17 19.19
N LEU A 189 -24.89 -7.30 19.97
CA LEU A 189 -23.99 -6.29 19.42
C LEU A 189 -22.67 -6.99 19.04
N ALA A 190 -22.23 -6.81 17.82
CA ALA A 190 -21.00 -7.38 17.28
C ALA A 190 -20.15 -6.28 16.63
N ILE A 191 -18.86 -6.54 16.55
CA ILE A 191 -17.89 -5.65 15.93
C ILE A 191 -17.00 -6.47 14.98
N MET A 192 -16.65 -5.90 13.84
CA MET A 192 -15.73 -6.50 12.87
C MET A 192 -14.84 -5.44 12.23
N ASP A 193 -13.73 -5.86 11.64
CA ASP A 193 -12.91 -4.98 10.79
C ASP A 193 -13.70 -4.59 9.52
N GLN A 194 -13.35 -3.49 8.89
CA GLN A 194 -14.07 -2.98 7.72
C GLN A 194 -14.14 -3.98 6.54
N ASP A 195 -13.25 -4.96 6.50
CA ASP A 195 -13.21 -6.02 5.47
C ASP A 195 -13.99 -7.29 5.87
N GLY A 196 -14.71 -7.26 7.01
CA GLY A 196 -15.53 -8.35 7.51
C GLY A 196 -14.78 -9.39 8.35
N ALA A 197 -13.51 -9.18 8.67
CA ALA A 197 -12.73 -10.07 9.52
C ALA A 197 -12.87 -9.72 11.02
N ASN A 198 -12.39 -10.63 11.89
CA ASN A 198 -12.34 -10.42 13.33
C ASN A 198 -13.71 -10.11 13.97
N THR A 199 -14.75 -10.85 13.53
CA THR A 199 -16.12 -10.79 14.09
C THR A 199 -16.24 -11.51 15.42
#